data_6cc1d7ecb2b326a247c009792755f8dd
#
_entry.id   6cc1d7ecb2b326a247c009792755f8dd
#
_cell.length_a   1.000
_cell.length_b   1.000
_cell.length_c   1.000
_cell.angle_alpha   90.00
_cell.angle_beta   90.00
_cell.angle_gamma   90.00
#
_symmetry.space_group_name_H-M   'P 1'
#
loop_
_entity.id
_entity.type
_entity.pdbx_description
1 polymer ?
#
loop_
_entity_poly.entity_id
_entity_poly.type
_entity_poly.pdbx_seq_one_letter_code
_entity_poly.pdbx_strand_id
1 'polypeptide(L)'
;MNLAQVLRTAPDAPSAFQSARQRSAELYADILAVAPGGDGRVDVEAVQSRPSILRRTAALLSEALPPGTDRLVCAAPDGIAATTALALHTGLPFATVTGTGDDARLTGEAHAGEHTVVVVPLVGTAQDAAPPVLAATKAGMRVSCVLSVLDSGDRSVADTLLEQYGVRFHALFSTTPSRAPLGSATDKKEVDPR
;
A
#
# COMPACT_ATOMS: atom_id res chain seq x y z
N MET A 1 -31.96 -25.97 5.54
CA MET A 1 -31.23 -24.70 5.61
C MET A 1 -31.13 -24.15 4.18
N ASN A 2 -31.70 -22.99 3.89
CA ASN A 2 -31.84 -22.49 2.53
C ASN A 2 -30.52 -21.74 2.13
N LEU A 3 -29.95 -22.05 0.96
CA LEU A 3 -28.72 -21.47 0.44
C LEU A 3 -28.76 -19.92 0.44
N ALA A 4 -29.94 -19.33 0.21
CA ALA A 4 -30.16 -17.89 0.28
C ALA A 4 -29.96 -17.28 1.67
N GLN A 5 -30.06 -18.08 2.73
CA GLN A 5 -29.84 -17.66 4.11
C GLN A 5 -28.36 -17.71 4.48
N VAL A 6 -27.60 -18.64 3.90
CA VAL A 6 -26.14 -18.76 4.07
C VAL A 6 -25.41 -17.60 3.35
N LEU A 7 -25.91 -17.18 2.19
CA LEU A 7 -25.34 -16.05 1.43
C LEU A 7 -25.64 -14.67 2.06
N ARG A 8 -26.65 -14.57 2.92
CA ARG A 8 -26.98 -13.33 3.67
C ARG A 8 -26.12 -13.13 4.92
N THR A 9 -25.44 -14.15 5.38
CA THR A 9 -24.54 -14.12 6.54
C THR A 9 -23.07 -14.08 6.15
N ALA A 10 -22.73 -13.63 4.93
CA ALA A 10 -21.35 -13.33 4.60
C ALA A 10 -20.89 -12.15 5.50
N PRO A 11 -19.95 -12.37 6.42
CA PRO A 11 -19.56 -11.37 7.42
C PRO A 11 -18.84 -10.13 6.82
N ASP A 12 -18.64 -10.12 5.51
CA ASP A 12 -17.84 -9.12 4.80
C ASP A 12 -18.62 -8.18 3.86
N ALA A 13 -19.95 -8.20 3.89
CA ALA A 13 -20.70 -7.16 3.20
C ALA A 13 -20.48 -5.84 3.98
N PRO A 14 -19.82 -4.80 3.40
CA PRO A 14 -19.70 -3.53 4.07
C PRO A 14 -21.10 -3.05 4.43
N SER A 15 -21.33 -2.80 5.72
CA SER A 15 -22.59 -2.22 6.17
C SER A 15 -22.72 -0.90 5.40
N ALA A 16 -23.87 -0.69 4.74
CA ALA A 16 -24.17 0.51 3.95
C ALA A 16 -24.05 1.82 4.77
N PHE A 17 -23.83 1.71 6.08
CA PHE A 17 -23.73 2.80 7.06
C PHE A 17 -22.30 3.08 7.55
N GLN A 18 -21.28 2.26 7.18
CA GLN A 18 -19.91 2.51 7.62
C GLN A 18 -19.26 3.63 6.81
N SER A 19 -18.70 4.62 7.51
CA SER A 19 -17.91 5.66 6.86
C SER A 19 -16.62 5.09 6.25
N ALA A 20 -16.08 5.74 5.22
CA ALA A 20 -14.78 5.36 4.63
C ALA A 20 -13.68 5.29 5.69
N ARG A 21 -13.67 6.23 6.64
CA ARG A 21 -12.72 6.26 7.77
C ARG A 21 -12.85 5.04 8.68
N GLN A 22 -14.06 4.59 8.95
CA GLN A 22 -14.31 3.42 9.78
C GLN A 22 -13.84 2.14 9.08
N ARG A 23 -14.17 1.97 7.79
CA ARG A 23 -13.70 0.83 6.98
C ARG A 23 -12.17 0.75 6.94
N SER A 24 -11.51 1.90 6.77
CA SER A 24 -10.05 1.99 6.78
C SER A 24 -9.46 1.61 8.15
N ALA A 25 -10.02 2.11 9.25
CA ALA A 25 -9.55 1.80 10.60
C ALA A 25 -9.71 0.31 10.95
N GLU A 26 -10.84 -0.31 10.57
CA GLU A 26 -11.09 -1.74 10.76
C GLU A 26 -10.11 -2.59 9.94
N LEU A 27 -9.87 -2.22 8.68
CA LEU A 27 -8.89 -2.94 7.87
C LEU A 27 -7.49 -2.84 8.47
N TYR A 28 -7.10 -1.67 8.94
CA TYR A 28 -5.79 -1.51 9.59
C TYR A 28 -5.66 -2.36 10.85
N ALA A 29 -6.70 -2.42 11.69
CA ALA A 29 -6.72 -3.28 12.87
C ALA A 29 -6.61 -4.78 12.49
N ASP A 30 -7.30 -5.22 11.44
CA ASP A 30 -7.23 -6.59 10.94
C ASP A 30 -5.84 -6.94 10.39
N ILE A 31 -5.20 -6.01 9.68
CA ILE A 31 -3.83 -6.17 9.21
C ILE A 31 -2.87 -6.33 10.38
N LEU A 32 -2.95 -5.46 11.39
CA LEU A 32 -2.10 -5.53 12.58
C LEU A 32 -2.32 -6.81 13.40
N ALA A 33 -3.54 -7.32 13.45
CA ALA A 33 -3.86 -8.56 14.16
C ALA A 33 -3.27 -9.81 13.49
N VAL A 34 -3.06 -9.77 12.18
CA VAL A 34 -2.56 -10.90 11.39
C VAL A 34 -1.05 -10.84 11.19
N ALA A 35 -0.48 -9.65 11.25
CA ALA A 35 0.90 -9.35 10.85
C ALA A 35 1.96 -9.26 11.98
N PRO A 36 1.82 -9.83 13.19
CA PRO A 36 2.88 -9.79 14.16
C PRO A 36 4.02 -10.69 13.72
N GLY A 37 5.00 -10.13 13.02
CA GLY A 37 6.29 -10.77 12.85
C GLY A 37 7.02 -10.85 14.20
N GLY A 38 7.77 -11.94 14.42
CA GLY A 38 8.43 -12.19 15.71
C GLY A 38 9.52 -11.17 16.10
N ASP A 39 9.87 -10.27 15.21
CA ASP A 39 10.88 -9.22 15.36
C ASP A 39 10.29 -7.79 15.27
N GLY A 40 8.96 -7.66 15.36
CA GLY A 40 8.26 -6.39 15.21
C GLY A 40 8.08 -5.94 13.74
N ARG A 41 8.46 -6.79 12.77
CA ARG A 41 8.22 -6.55 11.34
C ARG A 41 6.84 -7.08 10.97
N VAL A 42 6.26 -6.48 9.93
CA VAL A 42 4.97 -6.92 9.39
C VAL A 42 5.19 -8.16 8.52
N ASP A 43 4.47 -9.24 8.82
CA ASP A 43 4.40 -10.42 7.96
C ASP A 43 3.44 -10.15 6.79
N VAL A 44 4.01 -9.71 5.67
CA VAL A 44 3.25 -9.38 4.46
C VAL A 44 2.55 -10.60 3.87
N GLU A 45 3.16 -11.78 3.94
CA GLU A 45 2.56 -13.03 3.44
C GLU A 45 1.32 -13.41 4.24
N ALA A 46 1.37 -13.30 5.58
CA ALA A 46 0.22 -13.54 6.44
C ALA A 46 -0.95 -12.59 6.11
N VAL A 47 -0.69 -11.34 5.78
CA VAL A 47 -1.69 -10.36 5.34
C VAL A 47 -2.25 -10.75 3.98
N GLN A 48 -1.39 -11.04 3.01
CA GLN A 48 -1.77 -11.32 1.63
C GLN A 48 -2.43 -12.70 1.44
N SER A 49 -2.23 -13.64 2.37
CA SER A 49 -2.89 -14.95 2.34
C SER A 49 -4.38 -14.90 2.74
N ARG A 50 -4.90 -13.72 3.15
CA ARG A 50 -6.29 -13.56 3.59
C ARG A 50 -7.15 -12.86 2.54
N PRO A 51 -8.07 -13.58 1.86
CA PRO A 51 -8.88 -13.00 0.78
C PRO A 51 -9.75 -11.82 1.20
N SER A 52 -10.25 -11.81 2.45
CA SER A 52 -11.05 -10.70 2.99
C SER A 52 -10.22 -9.42 3.12
N ILE A 53 -8.98 -9.53 3.61
CA ILE A 53 -8.05 -8.40 3.73
C ILE A 53 -7.67 -7.91 2.33
N LEU A 54 -7.27 -8.82 1.42
CA LEU A 54 -6.89 -8.43 0.04
C LEU A 54 -8.00 -7.68 -0.68
N ARG A 55 -9.25 -8.14 -0.58
CA ARG A 55 -10.38 -7.48 -1.22
C ARG A 55 -10.63 -6.06 -0.69
N ARG A 56 -10.57 -5.89 0.64
CA ARG A 56 -10.74 -4.58 1.29
C ARG A 56 -9.56 -3.64 0.99
N THR A 57 -8.35 -4.19 0.95
CA THR A 57 -7.13 -3.47 0.53
C THR A 57 -7.26 -2.99 -0.92
N ALA A 58 -7.69 -3.87 -1.84
CA ALA A 58 -7.90 -3.51 -3.24
C ALA A 58 -8.92 -2.38 -3.40
N ALA A 59 -10.02 -2.41 -2.64
CA ALA A 59 -11.02 -1.35 -2.66
C ALA A 59 -10.44 0.01 -2.22
N LEU A 60 -9.64 0.04 -1.14
CA LEU A 60 -9.00 1.29 -0.70
C LEU A 60 -7.88 1.76 -1.64
N LEU A 61 -7.07 0.84 -2.18
CA LEU A 61 -6.05 1.20 -3.17
C LEU A 61 -6.69 1.77 -4.45
N SER A 62 -7.86 1.25 -4.84
CA SER A 62 -8.56 1.76 -6.03
C SER A 62 -9.03 3.21 -5.87
N GLU A 63 -9.40 3.62 -4.64
CA GLU A 63 -9.75 5.02 -4.34
C GLU A 63 -8.55 5.97 -4.44
N ALA A 64 -7.32 5.43 -4.30
CA ALA A 64 -6.07 6.19 -4.38
C ALA A 64 -5.42 6.18 -5.77
N LEU A 65 -5.98 5.43 -6.73
CA LEU A 65 -5.46 5.40 -8.10
C LEU A 65 -5.61 6.76 -8.78
N PRO A 66 -4.55 7.29 -9.39
CA PRO A 66 -4.67 8.48 -10.24
C PRO A 66 -5.63 8.23 -11.41
N PRO A 67 -6.46 9.21 -11.78
CA PRO A 67 -7.29 9.10 -12.97
C PRO A 67 -6.43 8.92 -14.22
N GLY A 68 -6.90 8.09 -15.16
CA GLY A 68 -6.17 7.79 -16.39
C GLY A 68 -5.02 6.80 -16.20
N THR A 69 -5.01 6.01 -15.10
CA THR A 69 -4.10 4.88 -14.96
C THR A 69 -4.46 3.80 -15.98
N ASP A 70 -3.49 3.41 -16.82
CA ASP A 70 -3.66 2.40 -17.87
C ASP A 70 -3.24 0.99 -17.38
N ARG A 71 -2.25 0.93 -16.49
CA ARG A 71 -1.63 -0.33 -16.06
C ARG A 71 -1.09 -0.27 -14.64
N LEU A 72 -1.07 -1.44 -13.99
CA LEU A 72 -0.38 -1.64 -12.70
C LEU A 72 0.93 -2.38 -12.94
N VAL A 73 1.94 -2.11 -12.11
CA VAL A 73 3.21 -2.84 -12.10
C VAL A 73 3.57 -3.21 -10.66
N CYS A 74 4.09 -4.40 -10.44
CA CYS A 74 4.61 -4.80 -9.12
C CYS A 74 5.91 -5.59 -9.21
N ALA A 75 6.66 -5.62 -8.12
CA ALA A 75 7.76 -6.56 -7.96
C ALA A 75 7.23 -7.94 -7.56
N ALA A 76 7.71 -8.98 -8.23
CA ALA A 76 7.43 -10.37 -7.90
C ALA A 76 8.52 -10.91 -6.94
N PRO A 77 8.15 -11.82 -6.00
CA PRO A 77 6.80 -12.37 -5.80
C PRO A 77 5.87 -11.51 -4.94
N ASP A 78 6.41 -10.62 -4.10
CA ASP A 78 5.74 -10.00 -2.95
C ASP A 78 4.55 -9.12 -3.36
N GLY A 79 4.63 -8.44 -4.50
CA GLY A 79 3.57 -7.55 -4.98
C GLY A 79 2.41 -8.23 -5.71
N ILE A 80 2.55 -9.52 -6.07
CA ILE A 80 1.59 -10.18 -6.99
C ILE A 80 0.19 -10.25 -6.39
N ALA A 81 0.05 -10.68 -5.14
CA ALA A 81 -1.26 -10.91 -4.55
C ALA A 81 -2.07 -9.60 -4.42
N ALA A 82 -1.47 -8.54 -3.87
CA ALA A 82 -2.12 -7.24 -3.74
C ALA A 82 -2.46 -6.63 -5.11
N THR A 83 -1.53 -6.73 -6.07
CA THR A 83 -1.74 -6.20 -7.42
C THR A 83 -2.80 -6.98 -8.18
N THR A 84 -2.83 -8.31 -8.06
CA THR A 84 -3.89 -9.14 -8.65
C THR A 84 -5.25 -8.77 -8.08
N ALA A 85 -5.36 -8.60 -6.75
CA ALA A 85 -6.61 -8.19 -6.13
C ALA A 85 -7.08 -6.81 -6.63
N LEU A 86 -6.15 -5.86 -6.77
CA LEU A 86 -6.44 -4.52 -7.30
C LEU A 86 -6.83 -4.58 -8.78
N ALA A 87 -6.13 -5.38 -9.60
CA ALA A 87 -6.43 -5.58 -11.01
C ALA A 87 -7.82 -6.18 -11.22
N LEU A 88 -8.20 -7.21 -10.43
CA LEU A 88 -9.54 -7.79 -10.46
C LEU A 88 -10.63 -6.80 -10.01
N HIS A 89 -10.30 -5.91 -9.07
CA HIS A 89 -11.25 -4.91 -8.57
C HIS A 89 -11.49 -3.77 -9.58
N THR A 90 -10.45 -3.36 -10.30
CA THR A 90 -10.48 -2.19 -11.20
C THR A 90 -10.66 -2.54 -12.68
N GLY A 91 -10.36 -3.79 -13.07
CA GLY A 91 -10.28 -4.21 -14.46
C GLY A 91 -8.98 -3.79 -15.16
N LEU A 92 -8.03 -3.17 -14.43
CA LEU A 92 -6.75 -2.76 -15.01
C LEU A 92 -5.83 -3.96 -15.24
N PRO A 93 -5.14 -4.05 -16.39
CA PRO A 93 -4.10 -5.04 -16.61
C PRO A 93 -2.89 -4.75 -15.74
N PHE A 94 -2.07 -5.78 -15.48
CA PHE A 94 -0.81 -5.58 -14.74
C PHE A 94 0.36 -6.34 -15.36
N ALA A 95 1.56 -5.84 -15.07
CA ALA A 95 2.83 -6.50 -15.38
C ALA A 95 3.64 -6.69 -14.08
N THR A 96 4.54 -7.67 -14.10
CA THR A 96 5.39 -7.98 -12.94
C THR A 96 6.85 -7.71 -13.27
N VAL A 97 7.62 -7.33 -12.26
CA VAL A 97 9.06 -7.18 -12.35
C VAL A 97 9.74 -8.26 -11.53
N THR A 98 10.64 -9.01 -12.16
CA THR A 98 11.48 -10.02 -11.52
C THR A 98 12.93 -9.57 -11.54
N GLY A 99 13.72 -10.03 -10.56
CA GLY A 99 15.11 -9.62 -10.40
C GLY A 99 15.26 -8.27 -9.73
N THR A 100 16.50 -7.85 -9.53
CA THR A 100 16.89 -6.60 -8.86
C THR A 100 17.97 -5.89 -9.63
N GLY A 101 18.13 -4.57 -9.42
CA GLY A 101 19.17 -3.78 -10.09
C GLY A 101 19.11 -3.88 -11.62
N ASP A 102 20.24 -4.13 -12.26
CA ASP A 102 20.35 -4.23 -13.73
C ASP A 102 19.68 -5.48 -14.32
N ASP A 103 19.46 -6.51 -13.49
CA ASP A 103 18.78 -7.74 -13.90
C ASP A 103 17.25 -7.65 -13.76
N ALA A 104 16.73 -6.53 -13.31
CA ALA A 104 15.30 -6.30 -13.21
C ALA A 104 14.63 -6.37 -14.59
N ARG A 105 13.68 -7.29 -14.74
CA ARG A 105 12.97 -7.55 -16.01
C ARG A 105 11.48 -7.41 -15.83
N LEU A 106 10.86 -6.64 -16.71
CA LEU A 106 9.41 -6.54 -16.80
C LEU A 106 8.87 -7.77 -17.57
N THR A 107 7.86 -8.40 -17.02
CA THR A 107 7.16 -9.57 -17.59
C THR A 107 5.67 -9.26 -17.67
N GLY A 108 5.06 -9.58 -18.79
CA GLY A 108 3.68 -9.26 -19.16
C GLY A 108 3.64 -8.23 -20.28
N GLU A 109 2.42 -7.91 -20.73
CA GLU A 109 2.22 -6.85 -21.71
C GLU A 109 2.53 -5.48 -21.08
N ALA A 110 3.26 -4.64 -21.82
CA ALA A 110 3.56 -3.27 -21.43
C ALA A 110 3.81 -2.43 -22.70
N HIS A 111 3.26 -1.23 -22.74
CA HIS A 111 3.39 -0.36 -23.89
C HIS A 111 4.02 0.98 -23.48
N ALA A 112 4.92 1.48 -24.31
CA ALA A 112 5.53 2.78 -24.09
C ALA A 112 4.45 3.88 -24.08
N GLY A 113 4.57 4.81 -23.15
CA GLY A 113 3.63 5.92 -22.97
C GLY A 113 2.45 5.62 -22.04
N GLU A 114 2.19 4.37 -21.65
CA GLU A 114 1.14 4.04 -20.67
C GLU A 114 1.38 4.74 -19.33
N HIS A 115 0.31 5.28 -18.74
CA HIS A 115 0.30 5.80 -17.37
C HIS A 115 0.21 4.65 -16.38
N THR A 116 1.26 4.50 -15.59
CA THR A 116 1.46 3.32 -14.76
C THR A 116 1.53 3.68 -13.29
N VAL A 117 0.95 2.81 -12.47
CA VAL A 117 1.07 2.84 -11.02
C VAL A 117 1.83 1.61 -10.55
N VAL A 118 2.85 1.82 -9.72
CA VAL A 118 3.60 0.75 -9.09
C VAL A 118 2.93 0.39 -7.76
N VAL A 119 2.69 -0.90 -7.53
CA VAL A 119 2.07 -1.42 -6.30
C VAL A 119 3.09 -2.21 -5.50
N VAL A 120 3.35 -1.78 -4.27
CA VAL A 120 4.27 -2.42 -3.33
C VAL A 120 3.54 -2.69 -2.02
N PRO A 121 3.44 -3.94 -1.55
CA PRO A 121 2.68 -4.25 -0.33
C PRO A 121 3.20 -3.55 0.93
N LEU A 122 4.52 -3.51 1.07
CA LEU A 122 5.22 -2.88 2.19
C LEU A 122 6.41 -2.09 1.66
N VAL A 123 6.51 -0.84 2.05
CA VAL A 123 7.66 0.02 1.77
C VAL A 123 8.35 0.39 3.07
N GLY A 124 9.53 -0.18 3.30
CA GLY A 124 10.43 0.19 4.39
C GLY A 124 11.36 1.32 4.01
N THR A 125 11.83 1.29 2.76
CA THR A 125 12.74 2.26 2.16
C THR A 125 12.35 2.55 0.70
N ALA A 126 12.86 3.61 0.12
CA ALA A 126 12.64 3.90 -1.30
C ALA A 126 13.18 2.79 -2.23
N GLN A 127 14.16 2.01 -1.77
CA GLN A 127 14.74 0.89 -2.52
C GLN A 127 13.76 -0.26 -2.76
N ASP A 128 12.73 -0.41 -1.93
CA ASP A 128 11.72 -1.45 -2.10
C ASP A 128 10.84 -1.18 -3.34
N ALA A 129 10.66 0.07 -3.70
CA ALA A 129 9.90 0.49 -4.88
C ALA A 129 10.78 0.76 -6.12
N ALA A 130 12.09 0.92 -5.95
CA ALA A 130 13.01 1.31 -7.03
C ALA A 130 13.03 0.29 -8.20
N PRO A 131 13.16 -1.03 -8.00
CA PRO A 131 13.22 -1.98 -9.11
C PRO A 131 11.99 -1.90 -10.05
N PRO A 132 10.73 -1.95 -9.58
CA PRO A 132 9.58 -1.86 -10.46
C PRO A 132 9.42 -0.48 -11.10
N VAL A 133 9.79 0.61 -10.41
CA VAL A 133 9.78 1.97 -10.99
C VAL A 133 10.78 2.07 -12.15
N LEU A 134 12.01 1.63 -11.94
CA LEU A 134 13.07 1.68 -12.96
C LEU A 134 12.76 0.79 -14.15
N ALA A 135 12.28 -0.44 -13.91
CA ALA A 135 11.93 -1.37 -14.99
C ALA A 135 10.77 -0.83 -15.85
N ALA A 136 9.73 -0.27 -15.24
CA ALA A 136 8.63 0.35 -15.96
C ALA A 136 9.10 1.58 -16.76
N THR A 137 9.92 2.44 -16.16
CA THR A 137 10.49 3.61 -16.84
C THR A 137 11.38 3.20 -18.02
N LYS A 138 12.23 2.18 -17.84
CA LYS A 138 13.08 1.62 -18.92
C LYS A 138 12.26 1.05 -20.06
N ALA A 139 11.08 0.51 -19.80
CA ALA A 139 10.14 0.06 -20.81
C ALA A 139 9.37 1.22 -21.50
N GLY A 140 9.66 2.47 -21.18
CA GLY A 140 9.03 3.65 -21.76
C GLY A 140 7.67 4.01 -21.15
N MET A 141 7.28 3.40 -20.03
CA MET A 141 6.04 3.71 -19.31
C MET A 141 6.21 4.99 -18.47
N ARG A 142 5.10 5.65 -18.18
CA ARG A 142 5.05 6.87 -17.34
C ARG A 142 4.59 6.51 -15.95
N VAL A 143 5.55 6.27 -15.04
CA VAL A 143 5.22 5.97 -13.64
C VAL A 143 4.77 7.25 -12.95
N SER A 144 3.50 7.31 -12.55
CA SER A 144 2.88 8.47 -11.92
C SER A 144 2.91 8.42 -10.40
N CYS A 145 2.83 7.20 -9.84
CA CYS A 145 2.69 6.99 -8.41
C CYS A 145 3.18 5.60 -8.00
N VAL A 146 3.69 5.49 -6.78
CA VAL A 146 3.86 4.24 -6.04
C VAL A 146 2.74 4.18 -5.00
N LEU A 147 1.94 3.11 -5.02
CA LEU A 147 0.93 2.80 -4.00
C LEU A 147 1.43 1.68 -3.10
N SER A 148 1.31 1.87 -1.79
CA SER A 148 1.63 0.85 -0.80
C SER A 148 0.45 0.57 0.12
N VAL A 149 0.38 -0.65 0.63
CA VAL A 149 -0.58 -0.99 1.70
C VAL A 149 -0.06 -0.46 3.03
N LEU A 150 1.24 -0.69 3.28
CA LEU A 150 1.91 -0.28 4.52
C LEU A 150 3.20 0.46 4.20
N ASP A 151 3.53 1.46 5.00
CA ASP A 151 4.87 2.04 5.05
C ASP A 151 5.48 1.93 6.46
N SER A 152 6.80 2.04 6.52
CA SER A 152 7.55 2.05 7.79
C SER A 152 7.37 3.35 8.58
N GLY A 153 6.70 4.35 8.02
CA GLY A 153 6.53 5.69 8.59
C GLY A 153 7.77 6.58 8.49
N ASP A 154 8.79 6.17 7.76
CA ASP A 154 9.93 7.02 7.45
C ASP A 154 9.54 8.02 6.34
N ARG A 155 9.44 9.29 6.72
CA ARG A 155 9.08 10.37 5.78
C ARG A 155 10.07 10.53 4.63
N SER A 156 11.32 10.10 4.82
CA SER A 156 12.37 10.16 3.79
C SER A 156 12.02 9.32 2.56
N VAL A 157 11.17 8.31 2.68
CA VAL A 157 10.73 7.45 1.58
C VAL A 157 10.03 8.26 0.49
N ALA A 158 9.02 9.05 0.87
CA ALA A 158 8.25 9.86 -0.07
C ALA A 158 9.12 10.92 -0.75
N ASP A 159 9.97 11.60 0.04
CA ASP A 159 10.89 12.62 -0.46
C ASP A 159 11.91 11.99 -1.42
N THR A 160 12.50 10.86 -1.06
CA THR A 160 13.47 10.15 -1.90
C THR A 160 12.85 9.67 -3.21
N LEU A 161 11.64 9.10 -3.20
CA LEU A 161 10.95 8.66 -4.42
C LEU A 161 10.63 9.84 -5.34
N LEU A 162 10.24 10.96 -4.77
CA LEU A 162 9.97 12.17 -5.54
C LEU A 162 11.26 12.78 -6.12
N GLU A 163 12.31 12.92 -5.32
CA GLU A 163 13.57 13.55 -5.75
C GLU A 163 14.36 12.70 -6.74
N GLN A 164 14.46 11.38 -6.51
CA GLN A 164 15.29 10.51 -7.34
C GLN A 164 14.57 10.01 -8.59
N TYR A 165 13.26 9.77 -8.51
CA TYR A 165 12.50 9.14 -9.60
C TYR A 165 11.38 10.01 -10.16
N GLY A 166 11.10 11.17 -9.54
CA GLY A 166 9.98 12.03 -9.94
C GLY A 166 8.59 11.41 -9.69
N VAL A 167 8.51 10.42 -8.79
CA VAL A 167 7.32 9.60 -8.57
C VAL A 167 6.73 9.89 -7.20
N ARG A 168 5.42 10.15 -7.14
CA ARG A 168 4.70 10.35 -5.89
C ARG A 168 4.53 9.03 -5.15
N PHE A 169 4.51 9.09 -3.83
CA PHE A 169 4.27 7.94 -2.95
C PHE A 169 3.00 8.14 -2.15
N HIS A 170 2.22 7.07 -2.02
CA HIS A 170 1.04 7.03 -1.17
C HIS A 170 0.92 5.64 -0.52
N ALA A 171 0.84 5.60 0.80
CA ALA A 171 0.54 4.39 1.56
C ALA A 171 -0.85 4.50 2.19
N LEU A 172 -1.57 3.37 2.25
CA LEU A 172 -2.85 3.32 2.95
C LEU A 172 -2.67 3.49 4.45
N PHE A 173 -1.62 2.87 5.01
CA PHE A 173 -1.33 2.88 6.44
C PHE A 173 0.16 3.03 6.72
N SER A 174 0.48 3.70 7.84
CA SER A 174 1.84 3.79 8.36
C SER A 174 1.97 2.95 9.63
N THR A 175 3.05 2.18 9.74
CA THR A 175 3.34 1.36 10.93
C THR A 175 3.96 2.16 12.07
N THR A 176 4.45 3.38 11.80
CA THR A 176 4.95 4.26 12.85
C THR A 176 3.78 4.94 13.55
N PRO A 177 3.62 4.79 14.89
CA PRO A 177 2.64 5.58 15.61
C PRO A 177 2.98 7.07 15.40
N SER A 178 2.02 7.83 14.87
CA SER A 178 2.14 9.28 14.76
C SER A 178 2.50 9.82 16.15
N ARG A 179 3.75 10.24 16.32
CA ARG A 179 4.20 10.89 17.53
C ARG A 179 3.46 12.23 17.61
N ALA A 180 2.37 12.25 18.37
CA ALA A 180 1.69 13.50 18.68
C ALA A 180 2.74 14.49 19.20
N PRO A 181 2.72 15.75 18.76
CA PRO A 181 3.66 16.73 19.28
C PRO A 181 3.49 16.78 20.79
N LEU A 182 4.57 16.42 21.52
CA LEU A 182 4.65 16.61 22.97
C LEU A 182 4.41 18.09 23.22
N GLY A 183 3.21 18.41 23.72
CA GLY A 183 2.88 19.74 24.18
C GLY A 183 3.95 20.16 25.17
N SER A 184 4.62 21.25 24.88
CA SER A 184 5.54 21.95 25.78
C SER A 184 4.79 22.46 26.98
N ALA A 185 4.64 21.62 28.01
CA ALA A 185 4.25 22.07 29.34
C ALA A 185 5.52 22.59 30.05
N THR A 186 5.94 23.77 29.68
CA THR A 186 6.80 24.59 30.57
C THR A 186 5.91 25.30 31.57
N ASP A 187 5.54 24.60 32.62
CA ASP A 187 5.03 25.23 33.83
C ASP A 187 6.22 25.51 34.76
N LYS A 188 6.83 26.67 34.57
CA LYS A 188 7.77 27.26 35.53
C LYS A 188 6.96 27.76 36.70
N LYS A 189 6.86 26.94 37.73
CA LYS A 189 6.46 27.40 39.05
C LYS A 189 7.64 28.14 39.69
N GLU A 190 7.59 29.45 39.59
CA GLU A 190 8.43 30.39 40.28
C GLU A 190 8.16 30.24 41.82
N VAL A 191 9.16 29.77 42.53
CA VAL A 191 9.16 29.76 44.02
C VAL A 191 9.84 31.04 44.46
N ASP A 192 9.04 31.96 45.02
CA ASP A 192 9.46 33.17 45.70
C ASP A 192 10.12 32.82 47.07
N PRO A 193 11.33 33.29 47.35
CA PRO A 193 11.98 33.07 48.65
C PRO A 193 11.63 34.22 49.63
N ARG A 194 10.94 33.87 50.70
CA ARG A 194 10.97 34.63 51.96
C ARG A 194 11.03 33.69 53.13
#